data_6b3a4e683c287032fb2c4cd12349f2cb
#
_entry.id   6b3a4e683c287032fb2c4cd12349f2cb
#
_cell.length_a   1.000
_cell.length_b   1.000
_cell.length_c   1.000
_cell.angle_alpha   90.00
_cell.angle_beta   90.00
_cell.angle_gamma   90.00
#
_symmetry.space_group_name_H-M   'P 1'
#
loop_
_entity.id
_entity.type
_entity.pdbx_description
1 polymer ?
#
loop_
_entity_poly.entity_id
_entity_poly.type
_entity_poly.pdbx_seq_one_letter_code
_entity_poly.pdbx_strand_id
1 'polypeptide(L)'
;MIRGLKFVSIPVRNQDASLKFFTEKLGFKVGTDQPFSEKQRWIELLIPGAETGLVLFTPDGHESRIGDFQPISFWCDDVFATAKIMKSKGVEFAADPKKESWGTSAIFQDVDGNKFVLSSK
;
A
#
# COMPACT_ATOMS: atom_id res chain seq x y z
N MET A 1 16.01 -10.91 -20.67
CA MET A 1 14.55 -11.06 -20.42
C MET A 1 14.15 -10.42 -19.09
N ILE A 2 12.89 -10.04 -18.98
CA ILE A 2 12.33 -9.49 -17.76
C ILE A 2 12.51 -10.49 -16.62
N ARG A 3 12.88 -10.00 -15.43
CA ARG A 3 13.18 -10.83 -14.25
C ARG A 3 12.17 -10.64 -13.12
N GLY A 4 11.27 -9.69 -13.22
CA GLY A 4 10.27 -9.46 -12.16
C GLY A 4 9.71 -8.05 -12.19
N LEU A 5 8.92 -7.72 -11.17
CA LEU A 5 8.43 -6.37 -10.95
C LEU A 5 9.37 -5.67 -9.98
N LYS A 6 9.93 -4.53 -10.40
CA LYS A 6 10.83 -3.75 -9.56
C LYS A 6 10.05 -3.04 -8.44
N PHE A 7 8.97 -2.35 -8.82
CA PHE A 7 8.09 -1.70 -7.88
C PHE A 7 6.71 -1.48 -8.51
N VAL A 8 5.72 -1.21 -7.66
CA VAL A 8 4.41 -0.71 -8.08
C VAL A 8 4.22 0.67 -7.47
N SER A 9 3.42 1.51 -8.12
CA SER A 9 3.25 2.92 -7.72
C SER A 9 1.88 3.15 -7.12
N ILE A 10 1.85 3.93 -6.02
CA ILE A 10 0.62 4.31 -5.34
C ILE A 10 0.45 5.83 -5.49
N PRO A 11 -0.68 6.30 -6.06
CA PRO A 11 -0.92 7.73 -6.20
C PRO A 11 -1.32 8.32 -4.85
N VAL A 12 -0.69 9.42 -4.45
CA VAL A 12 -0.93 10.04 -3.15
C VAL A 12 -1.06 11.55 -3.28
N ARG A 13 -1.80 12.17 -2.34
CA ARG A 13 -1.92 13.63 -2.28
C ARG A 13 -0.71 14.25 -1.61
N ASN A 14 -0.25 13.64 -0.52
CA ASN A 14 0.83 14.17 0.30
C ASN A 14 1.78 13.03 0.63
N GLN A 15 3.00 13.13 0.10
CA GLN A 15 4.00 12.07 0.27
C GLN A 15 4.40 11.84 1.73
N ASP A 16 4.47 12.90 2.54
CA ASP A 16 4.82 12.75 3.96
C ASP A 16 3.73 11.99 4.73
N ALA A 17 2.47 12.32 4.52
CA ALA A 17 1.36 11.65 5.18
C ALA A 17 1.29 10.18 4.78
N SER A 18 1.49 9.87 3.51
CA SER A 18 1.50 8.49 3.02
C SER A 18 2.69 7.70 3.54
N LEU A 19 3.87 8.32 3.54
CA LEU A 19 5.08 7.71 4.09
C LEU A 19 4.86 7.31 5.54
N LYS A 20 4.29 8.21 6.34
CA LYS A 20 3.98 7.94 7.73
C LYS A 20 3.00 6.77 7.89
N PHE A 21 1.96 6.75 7.07
CA PHE A 21 0.97 5.66 7.11
C PHE A 21 1.61 4.30 6.84
N PHE A 22 2.32 4.17 5.72
CA PHE A 22 2.88 2.88 5.33
C PHE A 22 4.00 2.40 6.26
N THR A 23 4.81 3.31 6.80
CA THR A 23 5.87 2.92 7.72
C THR A 23 5.36 2.64 9.12
N GLU A 24 4.52 3.51 9.69
CA GLU A 24 4.07 3.38 11.07
C GLU A 24 2.95 2.37 11.25
N LYS A 25 2.01 2.31 10.31
CA LYS A 25 0.84 1.43 10.45
C LYS A 25 1.03 0.07 9.78
N LEU A 26 1.77 -0.01 8.68
CA LEU A 26 1.98 -1.27 7.97
C LEU A 26 3.38 -1.85 8.18
N GLY A 27 4.29 -1.11 8.79
CA GLY A 27 5.63 -1.62 9.11
C GLY A 27 6.57 -1.69 7.92
N PHE A 28 6.26 -1.00 6.81
CA PHE A 28 7.15 -0.97 5.66
C PHE A 28 8.38 -0.11 5.97
N LYS A 29 9.46 -0.33 5.25
CA LYS A 29 10.73 0.36 5.47
C LYS A 29 11.03 1.31 4.32
N VAL A 30 11.70 2.43 4.62
CA VAL A 30 12.14 3.36 3.57
C VAL A 30 13.37 2.77 2.89
N GLY A 31 13.26 2.51 1.59
CA GLY A 31 14.41 2.11 0.78
C GLY A 31 15.10 3.31 0.18
N THR A 32 14.33 4.27 -0.32
CA THR A 32 14.84 5.49 -0.93
C THR A 32 13.89 6.63 -0.61
N ASP A 33 14.45 7.80 -0.27
CA ASP A 33 13.69 9.03 -0.10
C ASP A 33 14.64 10.18 -0.45
N GLN A 34 14.52 10.71 -1.67
CA GLN A 34 15.40 11.77 -2.15
C GLN A 34 14.67 12.71 -3.10
N PRO A 35 15.19 13.93 -3.28
CA PRO A 35 14.58 14.88 -4.22
C PRO A 35 14.52 14.30 -5.62
N PHE A 36 13.39 14.52 -6.29
CA PHE A 36 13.21 14.12 -7.68
C PHE A 36 12.90 15.33 -8.56
N SER A 37 11.98 16.18 -8.12
CA SER A 37 11.63 17.44 -8.77
C SER A 37 11.28 18.47 -7.71
N GLU A 38 10.92 19.70 -8.11
CA GLU A 38 10.51 20.74 -7.17
C GLU A 38 9.29 20.36 -6.33
N LYS A 39 8.41 19.53 -6.90
CA LYS A 39 7.13 19.17 -6.28
C LYS A 39 7.08 17.76 -5.74
N GLN A 40 8.08 16.94 -6.00
CA GLN A 40 7.99 15.52 -5.70
C GLN A 40 9.34 14.94 -5.29
N ARG A 41 9.29 14.10 -4.28
CA ARG A 41 10.43 13.25 -3.90
C ARG A 41 10.27 11.89 -4.53
N TRP A 42 11.38 11.19 -4.73
CA TRP A 42 11.35 9.78 -5.07
C TRP A 42 11.36 8.99 -3.77
N ILE A 43 10.23 8.39 -3.46
CA ILE A 43 10.08 7.60 -2.24
C ILE A 43 9.75 6.17 -2.63
N GLU A 44 10.67 5.28 -2.31
CA GLU A 44 10.47 3.85 -2.52
C GLU A 44 10.48 3.15 -1.18
N LEU A 45 9.43 2.37 -0.91
CA LEU A 45 9.27 1.61 0.32
C LEU A 45 9.56 0.14 0.05
N LEU A 46 10.08 -0.52 1.08
CA LEU A 46 10.37 -1.95 1.06
C LEU A 46 9.40 -2.66 2.00
N ILE A 47 8.82 -3.74 1.51
CA ILE A 47 8.04 -4.66 2.34
C ILE A 47 9.05 -5.68 2.86
N PRO A 48 9.22 -5.83 4.20
CA PRO A 48 10.20 -6.78 4.73
C PRO A 48 10.01 -8.18 4.17
N GLY A 49 11.08 -8.73 3.58
CA GLY A 49 11.06 -10.06 2.99
C GLY A 49 10.55 -10.14 1.56
N ALA A 50 10.09 -9.03 0.97
CA ALA A 50 9.58 -9.01 -0.40
C ALA A 50 10.61 -8.42 -1.37
N GLU A 51 10.51 -8.80 -2.64
CA GLU A 51 11.40 -8.27 -3.70
C GLU A 51 10.83 -7.02 -4.35
N THR A 52 9.51 -6.93 -4.51
CA THR A 52 8.86 -5.80 -5.16
C THR A 52 8.66 -4.65 -4.17
N GLY A 53 9.12 -3.47 -4.54
CA GLY A 53 8.94 -2.26 -3.72
C GLY A 53 7.65 -1.51 -4.04
N LEU A 54 7.40 -0.46 -3.29
CA LEU A 54 6.28 0.45 -3.50
C LEU A 54 6.83 1.87 -3.68
N VAL A 55 6.31 2.60 -4.65
CA VAL A 55 6.67 4.00 -4.87
C VAL A 55 5.45 4.87 -4.56
N LEU A 56 5.64 5.88 -3.71
CA LEU A 56 4.61 6.87 -3.41
C LEU A 56 4.83 8.08 -4.33
N PHE A 57 3.86 8.40 -5.18
CA PHE A 57 4.02 9.49 -6.12
C PHE A 57 2.77 10.37 -6.19
N THR A 58 2.98 11.66 -6.52
CA THR A 58 1.88 12.60 -6.75
C THR A 58 1.58 12.62 -8.24
N PRO A 59 0.39 12.17 -8.66
CA PRO A 59 0.08 11.99 -10.09
C PRO A 59 -0.42 13.29 -10.73
N ASP A 60 0.49 14.19 -11.09
CA ASP A 60 0.14 15.46 -11.75
C ASP A 60 -0.73 15.23 -12.99
N GLY A 61 -1.91 15.85 -13.00
CA GLY A 61 -2.87 15.71 -14.09
C GLY A 61 -3.72 14.44 -13.99
N HIS A 62 -3.48 13.60 -12.99
CA HIS A 62 -4.20 12.33 -12.80
C HIS A 62 -4.66 12.16 -11.35
N GLU A 63 -5.01 13.27 -10.70
CA GLU A 63 -5.40 13.28 -9.28
C GLU A 63 -6.67 12.47 -9.02
N SER A 64 -7.49 12.25 -10.04
CA SER A 64 -8.69 11.41 -9.92
C SER A 64 -8.37 9.94 -9.60
N ARG A 65 -7.13 9.52 -9.77
CA ARG A 65 -6.68 8.16 -9.40
C ARG A 65 -6.56 8.00 -7.88
N ILE A 66 -6.41 9.11 -7.17
CA ILE A 66 -6.26 9.08 -5.71
C ILE A 66 -7.61 8.81 -5.06
N GLY A 67 -7.63 7.89 -4.10
CA GLY A 67 -8.85 7.52 -3.38
C GLY A 67 -9.66 6.43 -4.05
N ASP A 68 -9.17 5.92 -5.16
CA ASP A 68 -9.83 4.86 -5.92
C ASP A 68 -9.36 3.48 -5.48
N PHE A 69 -10.01 2.45 -5.99
CA PHE A 69 -9.52 1.09 -5.85
C PHE A 69 -8.24 0.95 -6.66
N GLN A 70 -7.15 0.58 -6.00
CA GLN A 70 -5.87 0.35 -6.67
C GLN A 70 -5.74 -1.14 -7.00
N PRO A 71 -5.29 -1.49 -8.21
CA PRO A 71 -5.17 -2.90 -8.62
C PRO A 71 -3.93 -3.54 -8.00
N ILE A 72 -3.84 -3.49 -6.69
CA ILE A 72 -2.72 -4.02 -5.91
C ILE A 72 -3.28 -4.94 -4.84
N SER A 73 -2.77 -6.17 -4.79
CA SER A 73 -3.13 -7.13 -3.75
C SER A 73 -1.90 -7.41 -2.91
N PHE A 74 -2.03 -7.20 -1.61
CA PHE A 74 -1.02 -7.62 -0.64
C PHE A 74 -1.42 -8.99 -0.10
N TRP A 75 -0.46 -9.80 0.26
CA TRP A 75 -0.77 -11.10 0.85
C TRP A 75 -0.15 -11.24 2.23
N CYS A 76 -0.76 -12.07 3.06
CA CYS A 76 -0.27 -12.40 4.39
C CYS A 76 -0.68 -13.83 4.74
N ASP A 77 -0.10 -14.35 5.80
CA ASP A 77 -0.37 -15.74 6.21
C ASP A 77 -1.78 -15.90 6.79
N ASP A 78 -2.22 -14.91 7.59
CA ASP A 78 -3.52 -14.95 8.27
C ASP A 78 -4.20 -13.59 8.13
N VAL A 79 -5.19 -13.52 7.25
CA VAL A 79 -5.89 -12.26 6.95
C VAL A 79 -6.66 -11.74 8.17
N PHE A 80 -7.32 -12.63 8.93
CA PHE A 80 -8.08 -12.21 10.12
C PHE A 80 -7.16 -11.62 11.18
N ALA A 81 -6.04 -12.28 11.47
CA ALA A 81 -5.08 -11.80 12.46
C ALA A 81 -4.42 -10.50 12.00
N THR A 82 -4.01 -10.41 10.73
CA THR A 82 -3.38 -9.21 10.18
C THR A 82 -4.33 -8.03 10.20
N ALA A 83 -5.58 -8.24 9.78
CA ALA A 83 -6.59 -7.18 9.80
C ALA A 83 -6.83 -6.65 11.22
N LYS A 84 -6.85 -7.54 12.21
CA LYS A 84 -7.02 -7.15 13.61
C LYS A 84 -5.89 -6.24 14.09
N ILE A 85 -4.65 -6.59 13.74
CA ILE A 85 -3.48 -5.76 14.05
C ILE A 85 -3.56 -4.41 13.35
N MET A 86 -3.89 -4.41 12.06
CA MET A 86 -4.02 -3.17 11.28
C MET A 86 -5.10 -2.27 11.86
N LYS A 87 -6.26 -2.81 12.21
CA LYS A 87 -7.35 -2.04 12.82
C LYS A 87 -6.91 -1.44 14.16
N SER A 88 -6.13 -2.17 14.95
CA SER A 88 -5.62 -1.65 16.23
C SER A 88 -4.70 -0.44 16.05
N LYS A 89 -4.11 -0.29 14.87
CA LYS A 89 -3.27 0.85 14.51
C LYS A 89 -4.05 1.95 13.80
N GLY A 90 -5.36 1.81 13.66
CA GLY A 90 -6.22 2.81 13.06
C GLY A 90 -6.40 2.69 11.54
N VAL A 91 -6.05 1.56 10.95
CA VAL A 91 -6.30 1.32 9.52
C VAL A 91 -7.77 1.02 9.32
N GLU A 92 -8.40 1.73 8.38
CA GLU A 92 -9.80 1.51 8.03
C GLU A 92 -9.94 0.41 6.99
N PHE A 93 -11.00 -0.37 7.09
CA PHE A 93 -11.33 -1.44 6.14
C PHE A 93 -12.63 -1.11 5.43
N ALA A 94 -12.60 -1.14 4.10
CA ALA A 94 -13.79 -1.00 3.27
C ALA A 94 -14.57 -2.30 3.22
N ALA A 95 -13.88 -3.43 3.36
CA ALA A 95 -14.49 -4.74 3.48
C ALA A 95 -13.71 -5.57 4.50
N ASP A 96 -14.41 -6.08 5.50
CA ASP A 96 -13.81 -6.91 6.53
C ASP A 96 -13.37 -8.28 5.98
N PRO A 97 -12.43 -8.95 6.65
CA PRO A 97 -12.00 -10.28 6.22
C PRO A 97 -13.16 -11.25 6.05
N LYS A 98 -13.15 -11.95 4.94
CA LYS A 98 -14.17 -12.96 4.63
C LYS A 98 -13.50 -14.14 3.97
N LYS A 99 -13.87 -15.34 4.45
CA LYS A 99 -13.39 -16.58 3.87
C LYS A 99 -14.30 -16.99 2.70
N GLU A 100 -13.69 -17.22 1.55
CA GLU A 100 -14.34 -17.69 0.34
C GLU A 100 -13.77 -19.05 -0.04
N SER A 101 -14.36 -19.71 -1.05
CA SER A 101 -13.85 -21.00 -1.52
C SER A 101 -12.43 -20.93 -2.08
N TRP A 102 -12.03 -19.77 -2.60
CA TRP A 102 -10.70 -19.53 -3.20
C TRP A 102 -9.68 -18.98 -2.21
N GLY A 103 -10.08 -18.63 -0.99
CA GLY A 103 -9.22 -18.07 0.01
C GLY A 103 -9.89 -17.00 0.86
N THR A 104 -9.11 -16.31 1.67
CA THR A 104 -9.61 -15.24 2.55
C THR A 104 -9.12 -13.90 2.05
N SER A 105 -9.98 -12.89 2.03
CA SER A 105 -9.60 -11.54 1.61
C SER A 105 -10.32 -10.46 2.39
N ALA A 106 -9.76 -9.26 2.32
CA ALA A 106 -10.32 -8.05 2.89
C ALA A 106 -9.91 -6.88 1.99
N ILE A 107 -10.51 -5.71 2.20
CA ILE A 107 -10.13 -4.48 1.50
C ILE A 107 -9.85 -3.43 2.56
N PHE A 108 -8.64 -2.88 2.58
CA PHE A 108 -8.29 -1.80 3.49
C PHE A 108 -8.00 -0.52 2.74
N GLN A 109 -7.97 0.59 3.47
CA GLN A 109 -7.75 1.92 2.91
C GLN A 109 -6.48 2.55 3.50
N ASP A 110 -5.80 3.34 2.67
CA ASP A 110 -4.71 4.17 3.16
C ASP A 110 -5.25 5.55 3.59
N VAL A 111 -4.34 6.48 3.89
CA VAL A 111 -4.69 7.83 4.38
C VAL A 111 -5.45 8.65 3.33
N ASP A 112 -5.29 8.34 2.05
CA ASP A 112 -5.97 9.02 0.95
C ASP A 112 -7.28 8.35 0.54
N GLY A 113 -7.64 7.25 1.19
CA GLY A 113 -8.81 6.45 0.81
C GLY A 113 -8.55 5.50 -0.35
N ASN A 114 -7.30 5.36 -0.79
CA ASN A 114 -6.94 4.32 -1.76
C ASN A 114 -7.27 2.95 -1.16
N LYS A 115 -7.89 2.10 -1.96
CA LYS A 115 -8.31 0.77 -1.49
C LYS A 115 -7.43 -0.32 -2.08
N PHE A 116 -7.04 -1.24 -1.23
CA PHE A 116 -6.15 -2.35 -1.58
C PHE A 116 -6.73 -3.66 -1.07
N VAL A 117 -6.49 -4.71 -1.82
CA VAL A 117 -6.85 -6.07 -1.37
C VAL A 117 -5.76 -6.59 -0.43
N LEU A 118 -6.21 -7.21 0.67
CA LEU A 118 -5.38 -8.02 1.54
C LEU A 118 -5.90 -9.44 1.44
N SER A 119 -5.07 -10.39 1.07
CA SER A 119 -5.54 -11.75 0.87
C SER A 119 -4.57 -12.79 1.39
N SER A 120 -5.07 -14.00 1.55
CA SER A 120 -4.21 -15.17 1.74
C SER A 120 -3.50 -15.47 0.42
N LYS A 121 -2.35 -16.07 0.51
CA LYS A 121 -1.57 -16.43 -0.68
C LYS A 121 -2.20 -17.61 -1.43
#